data_782d123b2e5351e332b5f385302239bd
#
_entry.id   782d123b2e5351e332b5f385302239bd
#
_cell.length_a   1.000
_cell.length_b   1.000
_cell.length_c   1.000
_cell.angle_alpha   90.00
_cell.angle_beta   90.00
_cell.angle_gamma   90.00
#
_symmetry.space_group_name_H-M   'P 1'
#
loop_
_entity.id
_entity.type
_entity.pdbx_description
1 polymer ?
#
loop_
_entity_poly.entity_id
_entity_poly.type
_entity_poly.pdbx_seq_one_letter_code
_entity_poly.pdbx_strand_id
1 'polypeptide(L)'
;MDTIPDVTVTGTDGAPLRLRDLPRPLIVYFYPKDDTPGCTHEALDFSALASRFAAAGATIIGISRDTVAKHNKFIARHGLAIPLGSDLDGSVTEAFGVWGERQMYGRTYMGIERATFLYGADGRLVRAWRKVKVPGHAEEVLEAARALG
;
A
#
# COMPACT_ATOMS: atom_id res chain seq x y z
N MET A 1 -1.44 -5.51 -14.93
CA MET A 1 -1.44 -4.38 -14.01
C MET A 1 -1.79 -3.03 -14.65
N ASP A 2 -2.09 -3.02 -15.92
CA ASP A 2 -2.49 -1.79 -16.62
C ASP A 2 -3.81 -1.22 -16.07
N THR A 3 -4.63 -2.08 -15.49
CA THR A 3 -5.84 -1.70 -14.74
C THR A 3 -5.78 -2.33 -13.37
N ILE A 4 -6.63 -1.86 -12.44
CA ILE A 4 -6.69 -2.42 -11.08
C ILE A 4 -6.97 -3.93 -11.19
N PRO A 5 -6.08 -4.80 -10.69
CA PRO A 5 -6.35 -6.24 -10.68
C PRO A 5 -7.62 -6.56 -9.89
N ASP A 6 -8.34 -7.60 -10.34
CA ASP A 6 -9.53 -8.07 -9.63
C ASP A 6 -9.10 -8.98 -8.47
N VAL A 7 -8.70 -8.36 -7.37
CA VAL A 7 -8.19 -9.03 -6.18
C VAL A 7 -8.83 -8.44 -4.93
N THR A 8 -8.83 -9.22 -3.86
CA THR A 8 -9.46 -8.85 -2.59
C THR A 8 -8.49 -9.07 -1.45
N VAL A 9 -8.40 -8.09 -0.56
CA VAL A 9 -7.67 -8.19 0.71
C VAL A 9 -8.67 -8.21 1.86
N THR A 10 -8.23 -8.58 3.06
CA THR A 10 -9.05 -8.50 4.26
C THR A 10 -8.78 -7.20 4.98
N GLY A 11 -9.81 -6.41 5.21
CA GLY A 11 -9.72 -5.16 5.95
C GLY A 11 -9.54 -5.37 7.45
N THR A 12 -9.26 -4.29 8.17
CA THR A 12 -9.01 -4.34 9.62
C THR A 12 -10.25 -4.66 10.45
N ASP A 13 -11.43 -4.60 9.86
CA ASP A 13 -12.69 -5.05 10.45
C ASP A 13 -12.98 -6.53 10.18
N GLY A 14 -12.07 -7.22 9.48
CA GLY A 14 -12.24 -8.62 9.09
C GLY A 14 -13.07 -8.80 7.81
N ALA A 15 -13.59 -7.74 7.22
CA ALA A 15 -14.40 -7.83 6.02
C ALA A 15 -13.54 -7.81 4.74
N PRO A 16 -13.97 -8.45 3.65
CA PRO A 16 -13.26 -8.41 2.38
C PRO A 16 -13.32 -7.02 1.76
N LEU A 17 -12.18 -6.57 1.20
CA LEU A 17 -12.06 -5.34 0.44
C LEU A 17 -11.60 -5.70 -0.98
N ARG A 18 -12.50 -5.60 -1.94
CA ARG A 18 -12.16 -5.78 -3.35
C ARG A 18 -11.57 -4.49 -3.87
N LEU A 19 -10.34 -4.54 -4.39
CA LEU A 19 -9.64 -3.32 -4.79
C LEU A 19 -10.40 -2.53 -5.86
N ARG A 20 -11.07 -3.22 -6.79
CA ARG A 20 -11.86 -2.57 -7.84
C ARG A 20 -13.06 -1.78 -7.31
N ASP A 21 -13.53 -2.09 -6.10
CA ASP A 21 -14.67 -1.41 -5.49
C ASP A 21 -14.27 -0.19 -4.68
N LEU A 22 -12.97 0.04 -4.47
CA LEU A 22 -12.50 1.21 -3.73
C LEU A 22 -12.61 2.47 -4.57
N PRO A 23 -12.90 3.63 -3.94
CA PRO A 23 -12.98 4.90 -4.67
C PRO A 23 -11.69 5.23 -5.41
N ARG A 24 -11.82 5.88 -6.55
CA ARG A 24 -10.70 6.25 -7.44
C ARG A 24 -10.57 7.75 -7.54
N PRO A 25 -9.36 8.28 -7.77
CA PRO A 25 -8.07 7.59 -7.95
C PRO A 25 -7.68 6.73 -6.76
N LEU A 26 -7.03 5.60 -7.03
CA LEU A 26 -6.65 4.63 -6.00
C LEU A 26 -5.13 4.50 -5.93
N ILE A 27 -4.60 4.59 -4.71
CA ILE A 27 -3.20 4.34 -4.43
C ILE A 27 -3.10 3.07 -3.60
N VAL A 28 -2.36 2.09 -4.12
CA VAL A 28 -2.08 0.83 -3.43
C VAL A 28 -0.59 0.79 -3.17
N TYR A 29 -0.17 0.72 -1.88
CA TYR A 29 1.23 0.55 -1.60
C TYR A 29 1.46 -0.76 -0.85
N PHE A 30 2.57 -1.40 -1.18
CA PHE A 30 3.00 -2.68 -0.60
C PHE A 30 4.22 -2.45 0.26
N TYR A 31 4.27 -3.12 1.41
CA TYR A 31 5.39 -3.02 2.33
C TYR A 31 5.65 -4.39 2.97
N PRO A 32 6.90 -4.65 3.39
CA PRO A 32 7.27 -6.00 3.85
C PRO A 32 6.59 -6.48 5.12
N LYS A 33 6.50 -5.65 6.16
CA LYS A 33 6.04 -6.14 7.46
C LYS A 33 5.69 -5.00 8.41
N ASP A 34 4.55 -5.15 9.12
CA ASP A 34 4.12 -4.20 10.15
C ASP A 34 5.19 -4.01 11.23
N ASP A 35 5.26 -2.78 11.72
CA ASP A 35 6.07 -2.40 12.88
C ASP A 35 7.59 -2.60 12.71
N THR A 36 8.07 -2.68 11.48
CA THR A 36 9.49 -2.55 11.17
C THR A 36 9.83 -1.08 10.92
N PRO A 37 11.10 -0.64 11.12
CA PRO A 37 11.42 0.79 11.03
C PRO A 37 11.03 1.46 9.73
N GLY A 38 11.39 0.91 8.59
CA GLY A 38 11.06 1.49 7.28
C GLY A 38 9.57 1.52 6.99
N CYS A 39 8.86 0.44 7.33
CA CYS A 39 7.43 0.35 7.12
C CYS A 39 6.66 1.31 8.03
N THR A 40 7.13 1.49 9.25
CA THR A 40 6.54 2.46 10.19
C THR A 40 6.72 3.88 9.68
N HIS A 41 7.92 4.24 9.20
CA HIS A 41 8.18 5.55 8.62
C HIS A 41 7.29 5.83 7.41
N GLU A 42 7.17 4.87 6.53
CA GLU A 42 6.31 5.00 5.34
C GLU A 42 4.85 5.21 5.72
N ALA A 43 4.34 4.40 6.64
CA ALA A 43 2.96 4.52 7.11
C ALA A 43 2.70 5.86 7.79
N LEU A 44 3.64 6.35 8.59
CA LEU A 44 3.55 7.66 9.24
C LEU A 44 3.58 8.79 8.22
N ASP A 45 4.42 8.70 7.19
CA ASP A 45 4.50 9.70 6.14
C ASP A 45 3.18 9.80 5.37
N PHE A 46 2.61 8.67 4.97
CA PHE A 46 1.29 8.67 4.32
C PHE A 46 0.20 9.18 5.25
N SER A 47 0.22 8.76 6.52
CA SER A 47 -0.77 9.21 7.50
C SER A 47 -0.72 10.71 7.74
N ALA A 48 0.47 11.31 7.79
CA ALA A 48 0.66 12.74 7.93
C ALA A 48 0.05 13.52 6.75
N LEU A 49 -0.01 12.92 5.58
CA LEU A 49 -0.55 13.53 4.37
C LEU A 49 -1.98 13.08 4.05
N ALA A 50 -2.61 12.28 4.93
CA ALA A 50 -3.91 11.66 4.66
C ALA A 50 -4.99 12.67 4.25
N SER A 51 -5.08 13.81 4.94
CA SER A 51 -6.05 14.84 4.61
C SER A 51 -5.80 15.48 3.25
N ARG A 52 -4.53 15.60 2.84
CA ARG A 52 -4.16 16.13 1.53
C ARG A 52 -4.49 15.16 0.40
N PHE A 53 -4.30 13.85 0.64
CA PHE A 53 -4.75 12.83 -0.32
C PHE A 53 -6.26 12.86 -0.47
N ALA A 54 -7.00 12.97 0.62
CA ALA A 54 -8.45 13.06 0.59
C ALA A 54 -8.90 14.31 -0.18
N ALA A 55 -8.24 15.46 0.03
CA ALA A 55 -8.52 16.69 -0.69
C ALA A 55 -8.26 16.56 -2.20
N ALA A 56 -7.32 15.70 -2.60
CA ALA A 56 -7.05 15.38 -4.00
C ALA A 56 -8.02 14.31 -4.56
N GLY A 57 -8.96 13.84 -3.77
CA GLY A 57 -9.92 12.80 -4.16
C GLY A 57 -9.32 11.39 -4.21
N ALA A 58 -8.13 11.18 -3.68
CA ALA A 58 -7.45 9.91 -3.76
C ALA A 58 -7.70 9.03 -2.53
N THR A 59 -7.88 7.74 -2.79
CA THR A 59 -7.97 6.71 -1.75
C THR A 59 -6.63 6.00 -1.64
N ILE A 60 -6.16 5.75 -0.43
CA ILE A 60 -4.92 5.01 -0.16
C ILE A 60 -5.24 3.75 0.63
N ILE A 61 -4.56 2.65 0.28
CA ILE A 61 -4.53 1.45 1.10
C ILE A 61 -3.11 0.87 1.12
N GLY A 62 -2.62 0.51 2.31
CA GLY A 62 -1.37 -0.22 2.47
C GLY A 62 -1.64 -1.71 2.60
N ILE A 63 -0.85 -2.55 1.94
CA ILE A 63 -1.06 -3.99 1.91
C ILE A 63 0.24 -4.72 2.27
N SER A 64 0.12 -5.67 3.19
CA SER A 64 1.15 -6.65 3.50
C SER A 64 0.50 -8.01 3.76
N ARG A 65 1.32 -9.03 4.03
CA ARG A 65 0.82 -10.37 4.38
C ARG A 65 0.57 -10.53 5.88
N ASP A 66 0.73 -9.45 6.66
CA ASP A 66 0.44 -9.48 8.09
C ASP A 66 -1.05 -9.73 8.35
N THR A 67 -1.34 -10.30 9.51
CA THR A 67 -2.71 -10.60 9.90
C THR A 67 -3.49 -9.34 10.25
N VAL A 68 -4.81 -9.46 10.26
CA VAL A 68 -5.71 -8.37 10.69
C VAL A 68 -5.35 -7.91 12.10
N ALA A 69 -5.07 -8.84 13.01
CA ALA A 69 -4.71 -8.50 14.39
C ALA A 69 -3.41 -7.66 14.45
N LYS A 70 -2.40 -8.01 13.65
CA LYS A 70 -1.16 -7.24 13.57
C LYS A 70 -1.39 -5.84 13.00
N HIS A 71 -2.20 -5.73 11.94
CA HIS A 71 -2.56 -4.43 11.36
C HIS A 71 -3.25 -3.54 12.39
N ASN A 72 -4.18 -4.09 13.15
CA ASN A 72 -4.89 -3.32 14.19
C ASN A 72 -3.93 -2.82 15.28
N LYS A 73 -2.97 -3.65 15.69
CA LYS A 73 -1.94 -3.23 16.65
C LYS A 73 -1.06 -2.14 16.08
N PHE A 74 -0.66 -2.28 14.82
CA PHE A 74 0.19 -1.31 14.13
C PHE A 74 -0.50 0.04 14.03
N ILE A 75 -1.75 0.06 13.61
CA ILE A 75 -2.56 1.28 13.51
C ILE A 75 -2.70 1.94 14.90
N ALA A 76 -3.06 1.15 15.92
CA ALA A 76 -3.27 1.68 17.26
C ALA A 76 -1.99 2.22 17.87
N ARG A 77 -0.87 1.51 17.70
CA ARG A 77 0.42 1.88 18.26
C ARG A 77 0.95 3.21 17.71
N HIS A 78 0.74 3.47 16.44
CA HIS A 78 1.30 4.64 15.77
C HIS A 78 0.27 5.69 15.36
N GLY A 79 -1.00 5.48 15.68
CA GLY A 79 -2.07 6.42 15.32
C GLY A 79 -2.21 6.60 13.83
N LEU A 80 -2.14 5.52 13.05
CA LEU A 80 -2.17 5.60 11.59
C LEU A 80 -3.54 6.06 11.09
N ALA A 81 -3.53 6.96 10.12
CA ALA A 81 -4.75 7.53 9.51
C ALA A 81 -5.06 6.93 8.13
N ILE A 82 -4.38 5.86 7.76
CA ILE A 82 -4.59 5.20 6.47
C ILE A 82 -5.12 3.78 6.68
N PRO A 83 -5.98 3.26 5.80
CA PRO A 83 -6.44 1.87 5.90
C PRO A 83 -5.34 0.89 5.50
N LEU A 84 -5.35 -0.27 6.14
CA LEU A 84 -4.45 -1.37 5.82
C LEU A 84 -5.28 -2.59 5.42
N GLY A 85 -4.74 -3.39 4.52
CA GLY A 85 -5.33 -4.64 4.07
C GLY A 85 -4.38 -5.81 4.24
N SER A 86 -4.94 -6.96 4.63
CA SER A 86 -4.18 -8.20 4.81
C SER A 86 -4.30 -9.08 3.58
N ASP A 87 -3.16 -9.42 2.97
CA ASP A 87 -3.08 -10.39 1.88
C ASP A 87 -2.78 -11.77 2.48
N LEU A 88 -3.81 -12.37 3.09
CA LEU A 88 -3.65 -13.57 3.91
C LEU A 88 -3.21 -14.80 3.12
N ASP A 89 -3.65 -14.94 1.88
CA ASP A 89 -3.28 -16.08 1.02
C ASP A 89 -2.15 -15.78 0.05
N GLY A 90 -1.67 -14.54 0.03
CA GLY A 90 -0.58 -14.12 -0.84
C GLY A 90 -0.97 -13.83 -2.28
N SER A 91 -2.23 -13.97 -2.65
CA SER A 91 -2.67 -13.83 -4.05
C SER A 91 -2.50 -12.40 -4.58
N VAL A 92 -2.66 -11.40 -3.73
CA VAL A 92 -2.60 -10.00 -4.13
C VAL A 92 -1.16 -9.57 -4.39
N THR A 93 -0.25 -9.88 -3.49
CA THR A 93 1.19 -9.56 -3.68
C THR A 93 1.77 -10.28 -4.89
N GLU A 94 1.30 -11.49 -5.19
CA GLU A 94 1.69 -12.20 -6.40
C GLU A 94 1.11 -11.53 -7.66
N ALA A 95 -0.18 -11.16 -7.63
CA ALA A 95 -0.84 -10.51 -8.78
C ALA A 95 -0.15 -9.18 -9.16
N PHE A 96 0.36 -8.43 -8.18
CA PHE A 96 1.09 -7.19 -8.42
C PHE A 96 2.57 -7.39 -8.73
N GLY A 97 3.07 -8.63 -8.67
CA GLY A 97 4.47 -8.93 -8.97
C GLY A 97 5.45 -8.39 -7.93
N VAL A 98 5.00 -8.22 -6.68
CA VAL A 98 5.84 -7.67 -5.61
C VAL A 98 6.31 -8.73 -4.61
N TRP A 99 5.89 -9.98 -4.78
CA TRP A 99 6.37 -11.09 -3.96
C TRP A 99 7.50 -11.81 -4.68
N GLY A 100 8.64 -11.97 -4.02
CA GLY A 100 9.79 -12.62 -4.63
C GLY A 100 10.98 -12.72 -3.70
N GLU A 101 12.11 -13.17 -4.24
CA GLU A 101 13.35 -13.28 -3.48
C GLU A 101 13.88 -11.91 -3.10
N ARG A 102 14.29 -11.79 -1.83
CA ARG A 102 14.95 -10.61 -1.26
C ARG A 102 16.26 -11.06 -0.63
N GLN A 103 17.24 -10.15 -0.59
CA GLN A 103 18.52 -10.40 0.06
C GLN A 103 18.74 -9.38 1.16
N MET A 104 19.19 -9.86 2.32
CA MET A 104 19.56 -9.01 3.44
C MET A 104 20.68 -9.69 4.22
N TYR A 105 21.79 -8.98 4.42
CA TYR A 105 22.96 -9.51 5.15
C TYR A 105 23.44 -10.87 4.64
N GLY A 106 23.48 -11.04 3.29
CA GLY A 106 23.91 -12.27 2.67
C GLY A 106 22.92 -13.41 2.71
N ARG A 107 21.72 -13.20 3.23
CA ARG A 107 20.66 -14.20 3.26
C ARG A 107 19.63 -13.94 2.19
N THR A 108 19.16 -15.01 1.56
CA THR A 108 18.05 -14.97 0.61
C THR A 108 16.77 -15.41 1.32
N TYR A 109 15.69 -14.66 1.15
CA TYR A 109 14.40 -15.00 1.71
C TYR A 109 13.29 -14.52 0.77
N MET A 110 12.09 -15.07 0.94
CA MET A 110 10.92 -14.61 0.19
C MET A 110 10.28 -13.43 0.93
N GLY A 111 9.95 -12.38 0.21
CA GLY A 111 9.38 -11.19 0.83
C GLY A 111 8.71 -10.26 -0.17
N ILE A 112 8.10 -9.19 0.35
CA ILE A 112 7.41 -8.20 -0.43
C ILE A 112 8.38 -7.08 -0.81
N GLU A 113 8.43 -6.74 -2.10
CA GLU A 113 9.11 -5.55 -2.58
C GLU A 113 8.28 -4.32 -2.20
N ARG A 114 8.91 -3.30 -1.61
CA ARG A 114 8.24 -2.04 -1.36
C ARG A 114 7.91 -1.37 -2.68
N ALA A 115 6.63 -1.16 -2.93
CA ALA A 115 6.15 -0.63 -4.20
C ALA A 115 4.85 0.15 -3.99
N THR A 116 4.57 1.11 -4.88
CA THR A 116 3.33 1.88 -4.87
C THR A 116 2.78 1.96 -6.28
N PHE A 117 1.46 1.82 -6.41
CA PHE A 117 0.75 1.86 -7.69
C PHE A 117 -0.35 2.91 -7.61
N LEU A 118 -0.37 3.83 -8.56
CA LEU A 118 -1.39 4.87 -8.66
C LEU A 118 -2.28 4.61 -9.87
N TYR A 119 -3.56 4.43 -9.61
CA TYR A 119 -4.58 4.23 -10.65
C TYR A 119 -5.47 5.48 -10.73
N GLY A 120 -5.77 5.89 -11.97
CA GLY A 120 -6.64 7.04 -12.22
C GLY A 120 -8.12 6.73 -12.02
N ALA A 121 -8.96 7.73 -12.26
CA ALA A 121 -10.41 7.62 -12.11
C ALA A 121 -11.02 6.54 -13.03
N ASP A 122 -10.39 6.27 -14.16
CA ASP A 122 -10.80 5.22 -15.10
C ASP A 122 -10.31 3.83 -14.74
N GLY A 123 -9.58 3.69 -13.62
CA GLY A 123 -9.01 2.42 -13.17
C GLY A 123 -7.73 2.02 -13.88
N ARG A 124 -7.16 2.87 -14.73
CA ARG A 124 -5.91 2.58 -15.44
C ARG A 124 -4.71 3.00 -14.61
N LEU A 125 -3.62 2.22 -14.71
CA LEU A 125 -2.37 2.54 -14.06
C LEU A 125 -1.78 3.81 -14.65
N VAL A 126 -1.56 4.81 -13.78
CA VAL A 126 -0.93 6.07 -14.15
C VAL A 126 0.56 6.02 -13.90
N ARG A 127 0.96 5.47 -12.75
CA ARG A 127 2.36 5.38 -12.37
C ARG A 127 2.59 4.26 -11.37
N ALA A 128 3.75 3.63 -11.46
CA ALA A 128 4.22 2.64 -10.49
C ALA A 128 5.61 3.05 -9.98
N TRP A 129 5.80 2.92 -8.67
CA TRP A 129 7.11 3.09 -8.02
C TRP A 129 7.54 1.72 -7.52
N ARG A 130 8.69 1.25 -8.00
CA ARG A 130 9.26 -0.04 -7.61
C ARG A 130 10.51 0.19 -6.77
N LYS A 131 10.85 -0.79 -5.91
CA LYS A 131 12.02 -0.72 -5.04
C LYS A 131 12.08 0.61 -4.29
N VAL A 132 10.97 0.98 -3.66
CA VAL A 132 10.77 2.29 -3.05
C VAL A 132 11.74 2.54 -1.90
N LYS A 133 12.28 3.76 -1.87
CA LYS A 133 12.99 4.32 -0.71
C LYS A 133 12.05 5.31 -0.02
N VAL A 134 11.87 5.13 1.29
CA VAL A 134 10.85 5.85 2.06
C VAL A 134 11.01 7.37 2.09
N PRO A 135 12.22 7.94 2.28
CA PRO A 135 12.34 9.40 2.36
C PRO A 135 11.82 10.12 1.11
N GLY A 136 10.86 11.03 1.31
CA GLY A 136 10.27 11.82 0.23
C GLY A 136 9.26 11.09 -0.65
N HIS A 137 9.05 9.80 -0.43
CA HIS A 137 8.18 9.01 -1.31
C HIS A 137 6.72 9.40 -1.19
N ALA A 138 6.19 9.56 0.02
CA ALA A 138 4.78 9.90 0.22
C ALA A 138 4.42 11.25 -0.43
N GLU A 139 5.29 12.24 -0.33
CA GLU A 139 5.12 13.54 -0.98
C GLU A 139 5.13 13.42 -2.50
N GLU A 140 6.00 12.58 -3.05
CA GLU A 140 6.06 12.33 -4.50
C GLU A 140 4.79 11.69 -5.01
N VAL A 141 4.24 10.72 -4.26
CA VAL A 141 2.96 10.08 -4.58
C VAL A 141 1.82 11.10 -4.52
N LEU A 142 1.81 11.97 -3.51
CA LEU A 142 0.80 13.02 -3.38
C LEU A 142 0.82 13.97 -4.58
N GLU A 143 1.99 14.40 -5.01
CA GLU A 143 2.12 15.28 -6.18
C GLU A 143 1.60 14.61 -7.44
N ALA A 144 1.90 13.31 -7.62
CA ALA A 144 1.39 12.55 -8.76
C ALA A 144 -0.15 12.44 -8.72
N ALA A 145 -0.73 12.22 -7.54
CA ALA A 145 -2.19 12.17 -7.38
C ALA A 145 -2.85 13.53 -7.67
N ARG A 146 -2.24 14.61 -7.20
CA ARG A 146 -2.73 15.97 -7.48
C ARG A 146 -2.71 16.31 -8.97
N ALA A 147 -1.72 15.80 -9.69
CA ALA A 147 -1.58 16.06 -11.13
C ALA A 147 -2.71 15.42 -11.95
N LEU A 148 -3.47 14.50 -11.39
CA LEU A 148 -4.59 13.86 -12.07
C LEU A 148 -5.85 14.74 -12.09
N GLY A 149 -5.92 15.63 -11.17
CA GLY A 149 -7.11 16.42 -10.99
C GLY A 149 -7.03 17.80 -11.43
#